data_4dfc828035ccab7d523247d8e1654160
#
_entry.id   4dfc828035ccab7d523247d8e1654160
#
_cell.length_a   1.000
_cell.length_b   1.000
_cell.length_c   1.000
_cell.angle_alpha   90.00
_cell.angle_beta   90.00
_cell.angle_gamma   90.00
#
_symmetry.space_group_name_H-M   'P 1'
#
loop_
_entity.id
_entity.type
_entity.pdbx_description
1 polymer ?
#
loop_
_entity_poly.entity_id
_entity_poly.type
_entity_poly.pdbx_seq_one_letter_code
_entity_poly.pdbx_strand_id
1 'polypeptide(L)'
;MKDCCMMSKVMHMDKLARQALLYDFYGELLTEHQQNVYEDVVLNDYSLSEVAQDQGISRQGVHDLVKRSTRILEEYEEKLHLVEKFVAVREKVHEIHGLTQH
;
A
#
# COMPACT_ATOMS: atom_id res chain seq x y z
N MET A 1 -13.10 1.42 21.70
CA MET A 1 -14.08 1.79 20.69
C MET A 1 -13.65 2.93 19.83
N LYS A 2 -13.09 3.95 20.41
CA LYS A 2 -12.59 5.06 19.62
C LYS A 2 -11.44 4.66 18.75
N ASP A 3 -10.60 3.80 19.26
CA ASP A 3 -9.51 3.26 18.44
C ASP A 3 -10.09 2.51 17.28
N CYS A 4 -11.22 1.86 17.48
CA CYS A 4 -11.90 1.18 16.40
C CYS A 4 -12.36 2.14 15.33
N CYS A 5 -12.79 3.35 15.71
CA CYS A 5 -13.22 4.34 14.75
C CYS A 5 -12.05 4.82 13.88
N MET A 6 -10.91 5.08 14.50
CA MET A 6 -9.74 5.49 13.73
C MET A 6 -9.24 4.36 12.86
N MET A 7 -9.19 3.17 13.42
CA MET A 7 -8.81 2.00 12.65
C MET A 7 -9.82 1.76 11.55
N SER A 8 -11.07 2.06 11.82
CA SER A 8 -12.13 1.89 10.84
C SER A 8 -11.89 2.77 9.62
N LYS A 9 -11.43 4.00 9.81
CA LYS A 9 -11.12 4.87 8.69
C LYS A 9 -9.98 4.32 7.83
N VAL A 10 -8.95 3.80 8.48
CA VAL A 10 -7.85 3.16 7.77
C VAL A 10 -8.32 1.87 7.12
N MET A 11 -9.18 1.13 7.80
CA MET A 11 -9.69 -0.14 7.29
C MET A 11 -10.75 0.04 6.22
N HIS A 12 -11.44 1.18 6.20
CA HIS A 12 -12.37 1.48 5.12
C HIS A 12 -11.63 1.82 3.84
N MET A 13 -10.34 2.10 3.95
CA MET A 13 -9.52 2.28 2.78
C MET A 13 -9.50 0.96 2.04
N ASP A 14 -9.79 1.02 0.75
CA ASP A 14 -9.73 -0.14 -0.11
C ASP A 14 -8.34 -0.78 0.03
N LYS A 15 -8.31 -2.10 0.05
CA LYS A 15 -7.07 -2.84 0.15
C LYS A 15 -6.07 -2.39 -0.91
N LEU A 16 -6.56 -2.20 -2.13
CA LEU A 16 -5.72 -1.75 -3.23
C LEU A 16 -5.17 -0.34 -2.96
N ALA A 17 -6.01 0.55 -2.45
CA ALA A 17 -5.56 1.90 -2.12
C ALA A 17 -4.51 1.89 -1.02
N ARG A 18 -4.68 1.05 -0.01
CA ARG A 18 -3.69 0.91 1.04
C ARG A 18 -2.37 0.37 0.50
N GLN A 19 -2.44 -0.64 -0.35
CA GLN A 19 -1.24 -1.20 -0.96
C GLN A 19 -0.51 -0.16 -1.81
N ALA A 20 -1.25 0.67 -2.53
CA ALA A 20 -0.66 1.73 -3.33
C ALA A 20 0.04 2.77 -2.45
N LEU A 21 -0.57 3.15 -1.34
CA LEU A 21 0.05 4.09 -0.41
C LEU A 21 1.30 3.52 0.24
N LEU A 22 1.24 2.27 0.65
CA LEU A 22 2.42 1.60 1.20
C LEU A 22 3.56 1.62 0.20
N TYR A 23 3.24 1.35 -1.04
CA TYR A 23 4.24 1.35 -2.10
C TYR A 23 4.80 2.76 -2.33
N ASP A 24 3.95 3.78 -2.30
CA ASP A 24 4.40 5.15 -2.47
C ASP A 24 5.43 5.55 -1.41
N PHE A 25 5.21 5.13 -0.17
CA PHE A 25 6.10 5.50 0.92
C PHE A 25 7.32 4.60 1.04
N TYR A 26 7.16 3.31 0.81
CA TYR A 26 8.20 2.33 1.11
C TYR A 26 8.67 1.52 -0.09
N GLY A 27 8.09 1.75 -1.26
CA GLY A 27 8.42 0.94 -2.44
C GLY A 27 9.88 0.97 -2.82
N GLU A 28 10.55 2.09 -2.61
CA GLU A 28 11.96 2.22 -2.94
C GLU A 28 12.85 1.29 -2.13
N LEU A 29 12.34 0.77 -1.02
CA LEU A 29 13.08 -0.17 -0.18
C LEU A 29 13.01 -1.60 -0.69
N LEU A 30 12.15 -1.85 -1.67
CA LEU A 30 12.07 -3.15 -2.34
C LEU A 30 13.14 -3.24 -3.41
N THR A 31 13.51 -4.48 -3.76
CA THR A 31 14.42 -4.69 -4.88
C THR A 31 13.72 -4.30 -6.18
N GLU A 32 14.51 -4.04 -7.22
CA GLU A 32 13.96 -3.67 -8.53
C GLU A 32 12.98 -4.73 -9.04
N HIS A 33 13.33 -5.99 -8.89
CA HIS A 33 12.47 -7.10 -9.32
C HIS A 33 11.15 -7.10 -8.54
N GLN A 34 11.23 -6.90 -7.23
CA GLN A 34 10.02 -6.81 -6.41
C GLN A 34 9.16 -5.62 -6.80
N GLN A 35 9.78 -4.49 -7.08
CA GLN A 35 9.06 -3.29 -7.52
C GLN A 35 8.32 -3.56 -8.82
N ASN A 36 9.00 -4.14 -9.80
CA ASN A 36 8.40 -4.39 -11.10
C ASN A 36 7.19 -5.32 -10.99
N VAL A 37 7.33 -6.41 -10.25
CA VAL A 37 6.25 -7.36 -10.09
C VAL A 37 5.11 -6.76 -9.28
N TYR A 38 5.43 -6.06 -8.22
CA TYR A 38 4.42 -5.43 -7.37
C TYR A 38 3.60 -4.41 -8.17
N GLU A 39 4.28 -3.56 -8.93
CA GLU A 39 3.61 -2.57 -9.76
C GLU A 39 2.68 -3.20 -10.77
N ASP A 40 3.15 -4.25 -11.44
CA ASP A 40 2.33 -4.90 -12.47
C ASP A 40 1.09 -5.55 -11.88
N VAL A 41 1.24 -6.25 -10.77
CA VAL A 41 0.11 -6.97 -10.17
C VAL A 41 -0.83 -6.04 -9.42
N VAL A 42 -0.28 -5.16 -8.61
CA VAL A 42 -1.08 -4.33 -7.70
C VAL A 42 -1.55 -3.05 -8.34
N LEU A 43 -0.68 -2.35 -9.04
CA LEU A 43 -1.00 -1.03 -9.57
C LEU A 43 -1.54 -1.07 -11.00
N ASN A 44 -1.03 -1.97 -11.82
CA ASN A 44 -1.44 -2.07 -13.23
C ASN A 44 -2.48 -3.14 -13.47
N ASP A 45 -2.85 -3.87 -12.43
CA ASP A 45 -3.92 -4.88 -12.49
C ASP A 45 -3.66 -5.99 -13.51
N TYR A 46 -2.41 -6.34 -13.73
CA TYR A 46 -2.08 -7.48 -14.58
C TYR A 46 -2.36 -8.77 -13.83
N SER A 47 -2.75 -9.81 -14.57
CA SER A 47 -3.00 -11.09 -13.95
C SER A 47 -1.68 -11.74 -13.53
N LEU A 48 -1.76 -12.66 -12.56
CA LEU A 48 -0.58 -13.39 -12.12
C LEU A 48 0.06 -14.17 -13.26
N SER A 49 -0.76 -14.72 -14.15
CA SER A 49 -0.28 -15.49 -15.28
C SER A 49 0.49 -14.61 -16.27
N GLU A 50 -0.01 -13.42 -16.54
CA GLU A 50 0.65 -12.48 -17.42
C GLU A 50 2.01 -12.05 -16.88
N VAL A 51 2.06 -11.73 -15.60
CA VAL A 51 3.31 -11.31 -14.98
C VAL A 51 4.30 -12.47 -14.92
N ALA A 52 3.81 -13.67 -14.60
CA ALA A 52 4.65 -14.85 -14.54
C ALA A 52 5.32 -15.10 -15.89
N GLN A 53 4.56 -14.99 -16.97
CA GLN A 53 5.07 -15.19 -18.30
C GLN A 53 6.10 -14.12 -18.66
N ASP A 54 5.81 -12.87 -18.32
CA ASP A 54 6.70 -11.74 -18.60
C ASP A 54 8.00 -11.84 -17.84
N GLN A 55 7.94 -12.25 -16.58
CA GLN A 55 9.12 -12.32 -15.72
C GLN A 55 9.86 -13.65 -15.80
N GLY A 56 9.30 -14.63 -16.50
CA GLY A 56 9.92 -15.93 -16.62
C GLY A 56 9.91 -16.75 -15.34
N ILE A 57 8.92 -16.56 -14.50
CA ILE A 57 8.78 -17.31 -13.25
C ILE A 57 7.38 -17.94 -13.22
N SER A 58 7.16 -18.80 -12.23
CA SER A 58 5.87 -19.45 -12.10
C SER A 58 4.81 -18.49 -11.55
N ARG A 59 3.55 -18.83 -11.82
CA ARG A 59 2.43 -18.06 -11.27
C ARG A 59 2.48 -18.02 -9.74
N GLN A 60 2.81 -19.17 -9.13
CA GLN A 60 2.96 -19.25 -7.69
C GLN A 60 4.10 -18.34 -7.22
N GLY A 61 5.18 -18.29 -8.00
CA GLY A 61 6.32 -17.41 -7.69
C GLY A 61 5.91 -15.96 -7.68
N VAL A 62 5.07 -15.53 -8.62
CA VAL A 62 4.56 -14.16 -8.66
C VAL A 62 3.73 -13.89 -7.41
N HIS A 63 2.83 -14.80 -7.08
CA HIS A 63 1.98 -14.65 -5.90
C HIS A 63 2.82 -14.53 -4.63
N ASP A 64 3.81 -15.39 -4.48
CA ASP A 64 4.67 -15.39 -3.30
C ASP A 64 5.48 -14.10 -3.23
N LEU A 65 5.95 -13.63 -4.36
CA LEU A 65 6.76 -12.41 -4.40
C LEU A 65 5.93 -11.19 -4.02
N VAL A 66 4.71 -11.10 -4.50
CA VAL A 66 3.80 -10.01 -4.14
C VAL A 66 3.47 -10.08 -2.65
N LYS A 67 3.19 -11.27 -2.15
CA LYS A 67 2.87 -11.46 -0.74
C LYS A 67 4.04 -11.07 0.15
N ARG A 68 5.25 -11.45 -0.24
CA ARG A 68 6.45 -11.10 0.52
C ARG A 68 6.69 -9.61 0.48
N SER A 69 6.53 -8.99 -0.69
CA SER A 69 6.71 -7.55 -0.83
C SER A 69 5.70 -6.78 0.04
N THR A 70 4.46 -7.22 0.01
CA THR A 70 3.42 -6.60 0.84
C THR A 70 3.79 -6.69 2.32
N ARG A 71 4.31 -7.84 2.74
CA ARG A 71 4.72 -8.01 4.14
C ARG A 71 5.86 -7.08 4.52
N ILE A 72 6.81 -6.91 3.63
CA ILE A 72 7.93 -5.99 3.87
C ILE A 72 7.41 -4.56 4.03
N LEU A 73 6.51 -4.15 3.16
CA LEU A 73 5.93 -2.82 3.24
C LEU A 73 5.15 -2.61 4.55
N GLU A 74 4.37 -3.61 4.96
CA GLU A 74 3.63 -3.55 6.21
C GLU A 74 4.55 -3.51 7.43
N GLU A 75 5.67 -4.21 7.37
CA GLU A 75 6.63 -4.18 8.46
C GLU A 75 7.25 -2.78 8.62
N TYR A 76 7.54 -2.12 7.51
CA TYR A 76 8.03 -0.74 7.57
C TYR A 76 6.97 0.19 8.12
N GLU A 77 5.72 0.00 7.70
CA GLU A 77 4.64 0.83 8.22
C GLU A 77 4.45 0.62 9.72
N GLU A 78 4.58 -0.61 10.17
CA GLU A 78 4.47 -0.92 11.59
C GLU A 78 5.53 -0.18 12.41
N LYS A 79 6.70 0.01 11.85
CA LYS A 79 7.79 0.68 12.54
C LYS A 79 7.73 2.21 12.38
N LEU A 80 7.37 2.68 11.22
CA LEU A 80 7.49 4.10 10.88
C LEU A 80 6.15 4.85 10.89
N HIS A 81 5.05 4.17 10.63
CA HIS A 81 3.70 4.75 10.66
C HIS A 81 3.53 5.96 9.74
N LEU A 82 4.24 5.99 8.60
CA LEU A 82 4.15 7.12 7.69
C LEU A 82 2.81 7.21 7.00
N VAL A 83 2.24 6.07 6.60
CA VAL A 83 0.91 6.06 5.97
C VAL A 83 -0.13 6.50 6.97
N GLU A 84 -0.06 6.01 8.19
CA GLU A 84 -0.98 6.39 9.24
C GLU A 84 -0.92 7.89 9.51
N LYS A 85 0.29 8.43 9.60
CA LYS A 85 0.48 9.86 9.82
C LYS A 85 -0.01 10.67 8.63
N PHE A 86 0.21 10.19 7.43
CA PHE A 86 -0.24 10.88 6.22
C PHE A 86 -1.76 10.99 6.20
N VAL A 87 -2.46 9.89 6.49
CA VAL A 87 -3.91 9.89 6.52
C VAL A 87 -4.43 10.82 7.61
N ALA A 88 -3.82 10.78 8.80
CA ALA A 88 -4.22 11.63 9.90
C ALA A 88 -4.02 13.12 9.58
N VAL A 89 -2.90 13.45 8.95
CA VAL A 89 -2.62 14.83 8.57
C VAL A 89 -3.62 15.31 7.52
N ARG A 90 -3.93 14.48 6.54
CA ARG A 90 -4.93 14.83 5.53
C ARG A 90 -6.28 15.17 6.16
N GLU A 91 -6.69 14.38 7.12
CA GLU A 91 -7.96 14.62 7.80
C GLU A 91 -7.92 15.91 8.60
N LYS A 92 -6.81 16.16 9.29
CA LYS A 92 -6.65 17.40 10.05
C LYS A 92 -6.62 18.63 9.16
N VAL A 93 -5.91 18.55 8.06
CA VAL A 93 -5.86 19.66 7.09
C VAL A 93 -7.25 19.94 6.56
N HIS A 94 -8.00 18.90 6.27
CA HIS A 94 -9.36 19.04 5.77
C HIS A 94 -10.24 19.71 6.82
N GLU A 95 -10.11 19.33 8.08
CA GLU A 95 -10.88 19.94 9.16
C GLU A 95 -10.52 21.41 9.33
N ILE A 96 -9.24 21.72 9.33
CA ILE A 96 -8.77 23.09 9.48
C ILE A 96 -9.27 23.93 8.31
N HIS A 97 -9.23 23.41 7.12
CA HIS A 97 -9.69 24.10 5.94
C HIS A 97 -11.19 24.41 6.05
N GLY A 98 -11.95 23.43 6.54
CA GLY A 98 -13.36 23.61 6.76
C GLY A 98 -13.65 24.69 7.80
N LEU A 99 -12.84 24.77 8.85
CA LEU A 99 -13.00 25.77 9.88
C LEU A 99 -12.64 27.16 9.39
N THR A 100 -11.62 27.27 8.57
CA THR A 100 -11.20 28.58 8.08
C THR A 100 -12.15 29.16 7.05
N GLN A 101 -13.03 28.36 6.51
CA GLN A 101 -14.03 28.85 5.56
C GLN A 101 -15.20 29.51 6.27
N HIS A 102 -15.26 29.42 7.55
CA HIS A 102 -16.27 30.12 8.33
C HIS A 102 -15.86 31.55 8.59
#